data_3388d08240bcc39def21518973ad4025
#
_entry.id   3388d08240bcc39def21518973ad4025
#
_cell.length_a   1.000
_cell.length_b   1.000
_cell.length_c   1.000
_cell.angle_alpha   90.00
_cell.angle_beta   90.00
_cell.angle_gamma   90.00
#
_symmetry.space_group_name_H-M   'P 1'
#
loop_
_entity.id
_entity.type
_entity.pdbx_description
1 polymer ?
#
loop_
_entity_poly.entity_id
_entity_poly.type
_entity_poly.pdbx_seq_one_letter_code
_entity_poly.pdbx_strand_id
1 'polypeptide(L)'
;MSKTEKTVCIEKALYKFSKANGLGVYGCFETSLGKAYGDERVDYMTMNSNDEFRCYEIKISKSDFLSKAKLSFCGDFNYLVIPESLLPEIKDLLQYLSLLWRGVGVLVYSPGTSPEIAIEVKPKRKKLSLSDRVNLMHCMVRSLSRYCKTYFQEENRKITQEDIDEIKTAVQYGCNMGYGVDHTQPVCDQEEEIAEEYVRNIYLPEHKT
;
A
#
# COMPACT_ATOMS: atom_id res chain seq x y z
N MET A 1 -12.14 -4.13 3.47
CA MET A 1 -12.40 -2.67 3.56
C MET A 1 -11.46 -1.98 2.61
N SER A 2 -11.96 -1.10 1.75
CA SER A 2 -11.11 -0.24 0.92
C SER A 2 -10.35 0.76 1.79
N LYS A 3 -9.07 1.00 1.49
CA LYS A 3 -8.27 2.03 2.16
C LYS A 3 -8.81 3.41 1.80
N THR A 4 -8.74 4.35 2.76
CA THR A 4 -9.07 5.75 2.45
C THR A 4 -8.00 6.36 1.56
N GLU A 5 -8.34 7.33 0.74
CA GLU A 5 -7.40 8.07 -0.11
C GLU A 5 -6.23 8.63 0.71
N LYS A 6 -6.52 9.19 1.88
CA LYS A 6 -5.52 9.71 2.82
C LYS A 6 -4.51 8.64 3.25
N THR A 7 -4.97 7.42 3.54
CA THR A 7 -4.08 6.29 3.88
C THR A 7 -3.17 5.95 2.71
N VAL A 8 -3.70 5.90 1.49
CA VAL A 8 -2.91 5.59 0.28
C VAL A 8 -1.84 6.66 0.02
N CYS A 9 -2.14 7.93 0.23
CA CYS A 9 -1.16 9.02 0.11
C CYS A 9 -0.02 8.88 1.13
N ILE A 10 -0.34 8.58 2.39
CA ILE A 10 0.66 8.34 3.44
C ILE A 10 1.53 7.12 3.09
N GLU A 11 0.94 6.02 2.63
CA GLU A 11 1.68 4.83 2.22
C GLU A 11 2.67 5.12 1.08
N LYS A 12 2.25 5.88 0.06
CA LYS A 12 3.13 6.30 -1.05
C LYS A 12 4.30 7.16 -0.56
N ALA A 13 4.02 8.13 0.31
CA ALA A 13 5.05 8.98 0.90
C ALA A 13 6.01 8.19 1.79
N LEU A 14 5.48 7.26 2.58
CA LEU A 14 6.26 6.39 3.46
C LEU A 14 7.15 5.42 2.69
N TYR A 15 6.67 4.87 1.57
CA TYR A 15 7.46 4.03 0.68
C TYR A 15 8.68 4.79 0.12
N LYS A 16 8.49 6.03 -0.33
CA LYS A 16 9.59 6.91 -0.78
C LYS A 16 10.55 7.24 0.36
N PHE A 17 10.02 7.62 1.54
CA PHE A 17 10.80 7.95 2.72
C PHE A 17 11.70 6.80 3.18
N SER A 18 11.19 5.58 3.17
CA SER A 18 11.91 4.37 3.58
C SER A 18 13.00 3.94 2.60
N LYS A 19 13.02 4.51 1.38
CA LYS A 19 13.89 4.15 0.26
C LYS A 19 13.76 2.68 -0.18
N ALA A 20 12.61 2.05 0.05
CA ALA A 20 12.33 0.67 -0.38
C ALA A 20 12.19 0.53 -1.91
N ASN A 21 12.21 1.63 -2.64
CA ASN A 21 12.32 1.68 -4.10
C ASN A 21 13.76 1.59 -4.62
N GLY A 22 14.76 1.52 -3.73
CA GLY A 22 16.18 1.43 -4.05
C GLY A 22 16.77 0.08 -3.67
N LEU A 23 18.07 -0.08 -3.92
CA LEU A 23 18.81 -1.28 -3.55
C LEU A 23 19.04 -1.34 -2.04
N GLY A 24 18.91 -2.54 -1.47
CA GLY A 24 19.29 -2.82 -0.08
C GLY A 24 18.24 -2.48 0.98
N VAL A 25 17.05 -2.05 0.58
CA VAL A 25 15.90 -1.92 1.48
C VAL A 25 14.69 -2.64 0.88
N TYR A 26 14.11 -3.53 1.66
CA TYR A 26 12.93 -4.32 1.27
C TYR A 26 11.73 -3.86 2.09
N GLY A 27 10.63 -3.53 1.43
CA GLY A 27 9.41 -3.06 2.07
C GLY A 27 8.22 -3.98 1.81
N CYS A 28 7.37 -4.18 2.82
CA CYS A 28 6.13 -4.94 2.71
C CYS A 28 5.02 -4.24 3.49
N PHE A 29 3.94 -3.87 2.80
CA PHE A 29 2.71 -3.39 3.44
C PHE A 29 1.90 -4.54 4.02
N GLU A 30 1.07 -4.25 5.01
CA GLU A 30 0.11 -5.19 5.59
C GLU A 30 0.78 -6.52 6.00
N THR A 31 1.97 -6.44 6.64
CA THR A 31 2.74 -7.61 7.03
C THR A 31 2.06 -8.36 8.17
N SER A 32 1.55 -9.55 7.88
CA SER A 32 0.92 -10.41 8.89
C SER A 32 1.97 -11.13 9.73
N LEU A 33 1.95 -10.93 11.03
CA LEU A 33 2.91 -11.51 11.97
C LEU A 33 2.59 -12.96 12.34
N GLY A 34 1.35 -13.42 12.08
CA GLY A 34 0.88 -14.76 12.37
C GLY A 34 0.65 -15.04 13.86
N LYS A 35 0.30 -16.30 14.17
CA LYS A 35 -0.14 -16.72 15.52
C LYS A 35 0.86 -16.44 16.64
N ALA A 36 2.16 -16.49 16.35
CA ALA A 36 3.21 -16.20 17.33
C ALA A 36 3.12 -14.78 17.93
N TYR A 37 2.51 -13.85 17.19
CA TYR A 37 2.30 -12.46 17.59
C TYR A 37 0.80 -12.13 17.78
N GLY A 38 -0.08 -13.16 17.89
CA GLY A 38 -1.52 -12.96 18.10
C GLY A 38 -2.31 -12.54 16.87
N ASP A 39 -1.91 -13.02 15.69
CA ASP A 39 -2.50 -12.70 14.39
C ASP A 39 -2.51 -11.18 14.06
N GLU A 40 -1.55 -10.46 14.64
CA GLU A 40 -1.37 -9.03 14.39
C GLU A 40 -0.83 -8.76 12.99
N ARG A 41 -1.05 -7.54 12.53
CA ARG A 41 -0.58 -7.06 11.24
C ARG A 41 0.05 -5.68 11.39
N VAL A 42 1.25 -5.53 10.83
CA VAL A 42 1.96 -4.25 10.75
C VAL A 42 1.56 -3.56 9.45
N ASP A 43 1.17 -2.29 9.52
CA ASP A 43 0.74 -1.54 8.34
C ASP A 43 1.83 -1.45 7.27
N TYR A 44 3.07 -1.19 7.71
CA TYR A 44 4.23 -1.24 6.82
C TYR A 44 5.48 -1.70 7.58
N MET A 45 6.24 -2.59 6.98
CA MET A 45 7.51 -3.09 7.53
C MET A 45 8.61 -2.99 6.48
N THR A 46 9.81 -2.58 6.91
CA THR A 46 11.01 -2.63 6.07
C THR A 46 12.11 -3.41 6.75
N MET A 47 12.96 -4.04 5.92
CA MET A 47 14.21 -4.66 6.32
C MET A 47 15.32 -4.11 5.41
N ASN A 48 16.46 -3.75 5.96
CA ASN A 48 17.61 -3.37 5.16
C ASN A 48 18.63 -4.52 5.04
N SER A 49 19.69 -4.32 4.24
CA SER A 49 20.76 -5.30 4.01
C SER A 49 21.58 -5.66 5.26
N ASN A 50 21.41 -4.95 6.37
CA ASN A 50 22.01 -5.26 7.67
C ASN A 50 21.02 -5.99 8.60
N ASP A 51 19.96 -6.57 8.07
CA ASP A 51 18.89 -7.25 8.80
C ASP A 51 18.21 -6.37 9.86
N GLU A 52 18.22 -5.04 9.67
CA GLU A 52 17.57 -4.10 10.57
C GLU A 52 16.12 -3.90 10.15
N PHE A 53 15.20 -4.19 11.07
CA PHE A 53 13.77 -4.09 10.85
C PHE A 53 13.21 -2.76 11.37
N ARG A 54 12.36 -2.11 10.54
CA ARG A 54 11.56 -0.96 10.93
C ARG A 54 10.09 -1.27 10.73
N CYS A 55 9.29 -1.02 11.77
CA CYS A 55 7.84 -1.16 11.74
C CYS A 55 7.19 0.21 11.80
N TYR A 56 6.15 0.39 10.99
CA TYR A 56 5.40 1.62 10.86
C TYR A 56 3.92 1.33 11.03
N GLU A 57 3.29 2.03 11.96
CA GLU A 57 1.85 1.98 12.23
C GLU A 57 1.24 3.31 11.84
N ILE A 58 0.26 3.29 10.94
CA ILE A 58 -0.36 4.48 10.37
C ILE A 58 -1.68 4.77 11.09
N LYS A 59 -1.83 6.00 11.60
CA LYS A 59 -3.05 6.48 12.23
C LYS A 59 -3.48 7.79 11.59
N ILE A 60 -4.68 7.82 11.03
CA ILE A 60 -5.15 8.96 10.23
C ILE A 60 -6.10 9.90 10.98
N SER A 61 -6.63 9.46 12.12
CA SER A 61 -7.55 10.23 12.96
C SER A 61 -7.38 9.91 14.44
N LYS A 62 -7.89 10.79 15.31
CA LYS A 62 -7.90 10.57 16.76
C LYS A 62 -8.68 9.32 17.17
N SER A 63 -9.82 9.05 16.54
CA SER A 63 -10.62 7.85 16.80
C SER A 63 -9.87 6.58 16.39
N ASP A 64 -9.15 6.60 15.28
CA ASP A 64 -8.29 5.51 14.84
C ASP A 64 -7.12 5.30 15.81
N PHE A 65 -6.48 6.38 16.26
CA PHE A 65 -5.40 6.33 17.25
C PHE A 65 -5.85 5.76 18.59
N LEU A 66 -7.05 6.11 19.05
CA LEU A 66 -7.64 5.63 20.31
C LEU A 66 -8.33 4.26 20.18
N SER A 67 -8.38 3.69 18.98
CA SER A 67 -8.99 2.38 18.75
C SER A 67 -8.28 1.29 19.56
N LYS A 68 -9.01 0.20 19.87
CA LYS A 68 -8.46 -0.97 20.57
C LYS A 68 -7.56 -1.83 19.67
N ALA A 69 -7.32 -1.43 18.43
CA ALA A 69 -6.41 -2.13 17.54
C ALA A 69 -5.01 -2.15 18.15
N LYS A 70 -4.42 -3.33 18.20
CA LYS A 70 -3.07 -3.49 18.72
C LYS A 70 -2.08 -2.80 17.77
N LEU A 71 -1.10 -2.14 18.37
CA LEU A 71 0.02 -1.53 17.66
C LEU A 71 1.21 -2.50 17.70
N SER A 72 1.59 -3.02 16.54
CA SER A 72 2.59 -4.10 16.43
C SER A 72 4.00 -3.55 16.25
N PHE A 73 4.56 -3.06 17.35
CA PHE A 73 5.92 -2.52 17.39
C PHE A 73 6.96 -3.61 17.65
N CYS A 74 7.24 -4.41 16.62
CA CYS A 74 8.12 -5.58 16.69
C CYS A 74 9.50 -5.40 16.03
N GLY A 75 9.77 -4.25 15.41
CA GLY A 75 11.05 -3.96 14.75
C GLY A 75 12.16 -3.49 15.69
N ASP A 76 13.40 -3.39 15.17
CA ASP A 76 14.51 -2.68 15.83
C ASP A 76 14.15 -1.21 16.05
N PHE A 77 13.48 -0.60 15.08
CA PHE A 77 12.95 0.76 15.16
C PHE A 77 11.46 0.74 14.84
N ASN A 78 10.69 1.41 15.65
CA ASN A 78 9.24 1.42 15.54
C ASN A 78 8.74 2.85 15.43
N TYR A 79 7.78 3.09 14.55
CA TYR A 79 7.28 4.42 14.25
C TYR A 79 5.76 4.45 14.25
N LEU A 80 5.21 5.49 14.86
CA LEU A 80 3.86 5.95 14.63
C LEU A 80 3.90 6.96 13.47
N VAL A 81 3.09 6.75 12.45
CA VAL A 81 2.98 7.64 11.28
C VAL A 81 1.62 8.31 11.30
N ILE A 82 1.62 9.63 11.36
CA ILE A 82 0.40 10.43 11.48
C ILE A 82 0.41 11.61 10.51
N PRO A 83 -0.76 12.09 10.05
CA PRO A 83 -0.83 13.37 9.37
C PRO A 83 -0.55 14.52 10.35
N GLU A 84 0.03 15.60 9.87
CA GLU A 84 0.37 16.81 10.67
C GLU A 84 -0.83 17.35 11.47
N SER A 85 -2.01 17.33 10.85
CA SER A 85 -3.24 17.78 11.51
C SER A 85 -3.62 16.99 12.76
N LEU A 86 -3.15 15.74 12.89
CA LEU A 86 -3.48 14.87 14.03
C LEU A 86 -2.58 15.11 15.24
N LEU A 87 -1.34 15.56 15.03
CA LEU A 87 -0.35 15.73 16.11
C LEU A 87 -0.86 16.60 17.27
N PRO A 88 -1.41 17.81 17.03
CA PRO A 88 -1.91 18.65 18.13
C PRO A 88 -3.08 18.02 18.91
N GLU A 89 -3.85 17.11 18.29
CA GLU A 89 -4.98 16.45 18.94
C GLU A 89 -4.59 15.31 19.89
N ILE A 90 -3.40 14.72 19.69
CA ILE A 90 -2.98 13.49 20.41
C ILE A 90 -1.75 13.70 21.29
N LYS A 91 -0.94 14.76 21.08
CA LYS A 91 0.36 14.96 21.75
C LYS A 91 0.29 14.93 23.28
N ASP A 92 -0.82 15.36 23.87
CA ASP A 92 -1.01 15.43 25.31
C ASP A 92 -1.74 14.20 25.88
N LEU A 93 -2.09 13.22 25.04
CA LEU A 93 -2.77 12.00 25.46
C LEU A 93 -1.78 11.03 26.13
N LEU A 94 -2.19 10.41 27.23
CA LEU A 94 -1.39 9.42 27.94
C LEU A 94 -0.94 8.26 27.02
N GLN A 95 -1.79 7.87 26.08
CA GLN A 95 -1.48 6.82 25.11
C GLN A 95 -0.31 7.24 24.20
N TYR A 96 -0.29 8.48 23.70
CA TYR A 96 0.81 9.00 22.90
C TYR A 96 2.11 9.08 23.71
N LEU A 97 2.06 9.64 24.92
CA LEU A 97 3.20 9.75 25.82
C LEU A 97 3.76 8.36 26.18
N SER A 98 2.88 7.37 26.37
CA SER A 98 3.28 5.97 26.60
C SER A 98 4.07 5.38 25.43
N LEU A 99 3.71 5.70 24.17
CA LEU A 99 4.48 5.26 23.00
C LEU A 99 5.87 5.87 22.98
N LEU A 100 6.00 7.15 23.26
CA LEU A 100 7.29 7.84 23.35
C LEU A 100 8.18 7.22 24.46
N TRP A 101 7.59 6.92 25.58
CA TRP A 101 8.28 6.26 26.69
C TRP A 101 8.82 4.89 26.30
N ARG A 102 8.06 4.13 25.50
CA ARG A 102 8.47 2.83 24.93
C ARG A 102 9.51 2.96 23.82
N GLY A 103 9.91 4.18 23.46
CA GLY A 103 10.91 4.44 22.44
C GLY A 103 10.37 4.38 21.01
N VAL A 104 9.06 4.51 20.82
CA VAL A 104 8.46 4.63 19.50
C VAL A 104 8.74 6.03 18.94
N GLY A 105 9.26 6.11 17.71
CA GLY A 105 9.42 7.35 16.99
C GLY A 105 8.11 7.84 16.39
N VAL A 106 8.07 9.09 15.99
CA VAL A 106 6.91 9.69 15.33
C VAL A 106 7.33 10.29 14.01
N LEU A 107 6.63 9.90 12.96
CA LEU A 107 6.74 10.47 11.63
C LEU A 107 5.47 11.27 11.34
N VAL A 108 5.66 12.48 10.82
CA VAL A 108 4.58 13.38 10.46
C VAL A 108 4.51 13.50 8.95
N TYR A 109 3.33 13.25 8.40
CA TYR A 109 3.03 13.42 7.00
C TYR A 109 2.38 14.77 6.74
N SER A 110 3.01 15.58 5.88
CA SER A 110 2.53 16.89 5.44
C SER A 110 2.44 16.90 3.90
N PRO A 111 1.23 16.86 3.33
CA PRO A 111 1.07 16.80 1.88
C PRO A 111 1.60 18.09 1.21
N GLY A 112 2.26 17.92 0.07
CA GLY A 112 2.78 19.05 -0.73
C GLY A 112 4.08 19.65 -0.20
N THR A 113 4.67 19.12 0.86
CA THR A 113 6.01 19.50 1.34
C THR A 113 7.09 18.62 0.70
N SER A 114 8.35 19.04 0.78
CA SER A 114 9.49 18.23 0.36
C SER A 114 10.56 18.24 1.45
N PRO A 115 10.76 17.13 2.18
CA PRO A 115 10.08 15.82 2.06
C PRO A 115 8.65 15.84 2.66
N GLU A 116 7.77 14.98 2.14
CA GLU A 116 6.40 14.84 2.65
C GLU A 116 6.31 14.16 4.02
N ILE A 117 7.38 13.46 4.43
CA ILE A 117 7.49 12.82 5.74
C ILE A 117 8.67 13.41 6.50
N ALA A 118 8.40 13.93 7.68
CA ALA A 118 9.40 14.43 8.62
C ALA A 118 9.46 13.57 9.88
N ILE A 119 10.66 13.49 10.48
CA ILE A 119 10.86 12.82 11.77
C ILE A 119 10.59 13.84 12.86
N GLU A 120 9.45 13.72 13.54
CA GLU A 120 9.10 14.56 14.70
C GLU A 120 9.82 14.07 15.96
N VAL A 121 9.79 12.72 16.16
CA VAL A 121 10.49 12.09 17.29
C VAL A 121 11.30 10.92 16.78
N LYS A 122 12.60 10.90 17.12
CA LYS A 122 13.48 9.77 16.78
C LYS A 122 13.15 8.54 17.62
N PRO A 123 13.08 7.34 17.03
CA PRO A 123 12.87 6.10 17.78
C PRO A 123 14.09 5.71 18.57
N LYS A 124 13.88 4.94 19.64
CA LYS A 124 14.96 4.21 20.31
C LYS A 124 15.11 2.82 19.69
N ARG A 125 16.35 2.37 19.56
CA ARG A 125 16.62 1.02 19.05
C ARG A 125 16.19 -0.03 20.07
N LYS A 126 15.38 -1.00 19.63
CA LYS A 126 15.05 -2.22 20.35
C LYS A 126 15.96 -3.33 19.82
N LYS A 127 16.68 -4.06 20.70
CA LYS A 127 17.50 -5.18 20.27
C LYS A 127 16.63 -6.41 20.03
N LEU A 128 16.59 -6.88 18.79
CA LEU A 128 15.90 -8.12 18.41
C LEU A 128 16.83 -9.32 18.58
N SER A 129 16.27 -10.45 19.01
CA SER A 129 16.96 -11.74 18.97
C SER A 129 17.10 -12.24 17.52
N LEU A 130 18.03 -13.17 17.26
CA LEU A 130 18.14 -13.82 15.95
C LEU A 130 16.83 -14.54 15.57
N SER A 131 16.18 -15.19 16.53
CA SER A 131 14.89 -15.85 16.32
C SER A 131 13.81 -14.88 15.86
N ASP A 132 13.72 -13.69 16.50
CA ASP A 132 12.76 -12.66 16.08
C ASP A 132 13.03 -12.17 14.66
N ARG A 133 14.31 -11.95 14.29
CA ARG A 133 14.69 -11.53 12.93
C ARG A 133 14.27 -12.55 11.89
N VAL A 134 14.56 -13.83 12.12
CA VAL A 134 14.16 -14.92 11.22
C VAL A 134 12.64 -14.98 11.09
N ASN A 135 11.90 -14.88 12.19
CA ASN A 135 10.45 -14.86 12.19
C ASN A 135 9.88 -13.67 11.41
N LEU A 136 10.41 -12.46 11.61
CA LEU A 136 9.97 -11.27 10.88
C LEU A 136 10.26 -11.39 9.38
N MET A 137 11.41 -11.92 9.01
CA MET A 137 11.76 -12.20 7.60
C MET A 137 10.76 -13.17 6.98
N HIS A 138 10.43 -14.28 7.66
CA HIS A 138 9.39 -15.20 7.21
C HIS A 138 8.01 -14.53 7.06
N CYS A 139 7.66 -13.63 7.99
CA CYS A 139 6.41 -12.87 7.90
C CYS A 139 6.36 -11.96 6.67
N MET A 140 7.47 -11.26 6.35
CA MET A 140 7.59 -10.45 5.15
C MET A 140 7.51 -11.30 3.88
N VAL A 141 8.29 -12.38 3.77
CA VAL A 141 8.29 -13.27 2.61
C VAL A 141 6.90 -13.85 2.36
N ARG A 142 6.22 -14.33 3.40
CA ARG A 142 4.85 -14.85 3.30
C ARG A 142 3.86 -13.78 2.84
N SER A 143 4.00 -12.55 3.32
CA SER A 143 3.12 -11.45 2.93
C SER A 143 3.37 -11.04 1.48
N LEU A 144 4.62 -10.92 1.05
CA LEU A 144 4.99 -10.65 -0.34
C LEU A 144 4.52 -11.77 -1.28
N SER A 145 4.65 -13.04 -0.88
CA SER A 145 4.13 -14.18 -1.66
C SER A 145 2.62 -14.09 -1.89
N ARG A 146 1.85 -13.58 -0.92
CA ARG A 146 0.40 -13.33 -1.13
C ARG A 146 0.15 -12.23 -2.15
N TYR A 147 0.92 -11.15 -2.14
CA TYR A 147 0.81 -10.10 -3.15
C TYR A 147 1.12 -10.65 -4.55
N CYS A 148 2.20 -11.41 -4.70
CA CYS A 148 2.52 -12.06 -5.98
C CYS A 148 1.37 -12.97 -6.45
N LYS A 149 0.81 -13.78 -5.55
CA LYS A 149 -0.34 -14.63 -5.89
C LYS A 149 -1.54 -13.82 -6.36
N THR A 150 -1.89 -12.74 -5.66
CA THR A 150 -3.01 -11.88 -6.04
C THR A 150 -2.76 -11.24 -7.41
N TYR A 151 -1.55 -10.71 -7.63
CA TYR A 151 -1.14 -10.14 -8.92
C TYR A 151 -1.32 -11.13 -10.06
N PHE A 152 -0.79 -12.35 -9.93
CA PHE A 152 -0.95 -13.38 -10.97
C PHE A 152 -2.41 -13.86 -11.14
N GLN A 153 -3.22 -13.82 -10.09
CA GLN A 153 -4.65 -14.15 -10.21
C GLN A 153 -5.42 -13.06 -10.94
N GLU A 154 -5.09 -11.79 -10.71
CA GLU A 154 -5.68 -10.65 -11.41
C GLU A 154 -5.26 -10.64 -12.89
N GLU A 155 -3.97 -10.84 -13.17
CA GLU A 155 -3.43 -10.91 -14.54
C GLU A 155 -3.98 -12.10 -15.35
N ASN A 156 -4.30 -13.22 -14.68
CA ASN A 156 -4.91 -14.39 -15.31
C ASN A 156 -6.45 -14.41 -15.15
N ARG A 157 -7.07 -13.33 -14.65
CA ARG A 157 -8.52 -13.23 -14.61
C ARG A 157 -9.04 -13.27 -16.04
N LYS A 158 -9.83 -14.30 -16.35
CA LYS A 158 -10.54 -14.33 -17.64
C LYS A 158 -11.45 -13.13 -17.70
N ILE A 159 -11.35 -12.37 -18.79
CA ILE A 159 -12.27 -11.28 -19.10
C ILE A 159 -13.69 -11.84 -19.02
N THR A 160 -14.51 -11.27 -18.15
CA THR A 160 -15.89 -11.69 -18.00
C THR A 160 -16.77 -10.94 -19.02
N GLN A 161 -17.98 -11.45 -19.24
CA GLN A 161 -18.95 -10.74 -20.09
C GLN A 161 -19.26 -9.33 -19.52
N GLU A 162 -19.23 -9.17 -18.19
CA GLU A 162 -19.38 -7.85 -17.55
C GLU A 162 -18.25 -6.89 -17.92
N ASP A 163 -17.00 -7.37 -17.91
CA ASP A 163 -15.83 -6.56 -18.31
C ASP A 163 -15.96 -6.10 -19.78
N ILE A 164 -16.46 -6.98 -20.67
CA ILE A 164 -16.71 -6.66 -22.08
C ILE A 164 -17.82 -5.62 -22.22
N ASP A 165 -18.91 -5.78 -21.48
CA ASP A 165 -20.07 -4.87 -21.53
C ASP A 165 -19.69 -3.49 -20.96
N GLU A 166 -18.83 -3.42 -19.95
CA GLU A 166 -18.29 -2.19 -19.39
C GLU A 166 -17.40 -1.45 -20.42
N ILE A 167 -16.54 -2.20 -21.13
CA ILE A 167 -15.70 -1.66 -22.22
C ILE A 167 -16.58 -1.16 -23.38
N LYS A 168 -17.58 -1.94 -23.81
CA LYS A 168 -18.52 -1.52 -24.86
C LYS A 168 -19.25 -0.24 -24.49
N THR A 169 -19.71 -0.13 -23.24
CA THR A 169 -20.37 1.08 -22.74
C THR A 169 -19.43 2.29 -22.75
N ALA A 170 -18.17 2.12 -22.34
CA ALA A 170 -17.17 3.17 -22.33
C ALA A 170 -16.82 3.65 -23.74
N VAL A 171 -16.68 2.72 -24.70
CA VAL A 171 -16.43 3.03 -26.12
C VAL A 171 -17.63 3.80 -26.70
N GLN A 172 -18.85 3.37 -26.43
CA GLN A 172 -20.08 4.03 -26.89
C GLN A 172 -20.22 5.45 -26.32
N TYR A 173 -19.84 5.66 -25.07
CA TYR A 173 -19.76 6.98 -24.45
C TYR A 173 -18.68 7.86 -25.10
N GLY A 174 -17.51 7.31 -25.41
CA GLY A 174 -16.42 7.98 -26.13
C GLY A 174 -16.83 8.39 -27.54
N CYS A 175 -17.53 7.54 -28.27
CA CYS A 175 -18.06 7.83 -29.59
C CYS A 175 -19.09 8.97 -29.57
N ASN A 176 -19.98 9.00 -28.57
CA ASN A 176 -20.99 10.06 -28.39
C ASN A 176 -20.37 11.42 -28.02
N MET A 177 -19.13 11.44 -27.49
CA MET A 177 -18.39 12.67 -27.15
C MET A 177 -17.53 13.22 -28.30
N GLY A 178 -17.59 12.62 -29.48
CA GLY A 178 -16.97 13.18 -30.70
C GLY A 178 -15.46 12.92 -30.85
N TYR A 179 -14.92 11.96 -30.17
CA TYR A 179 -13.53 11.54 -30.38
C TYR A 179 -13.44 10.48 -31.49
N GLY A 180 -13.35 10.92 -32.71
CA GLY A 180 -12.62 10.26 -33.79
C GLY A 180 -13.25 9.01 -34.41
N VAL A 181 -14.53 9.02 -34.79
CA VAL A 181 -15.14 7.97 -35.62
C VAL A 181 -15.58 8.55 -36.96
N ASP A 182 -15.22 7.87 -38.04
CA ASP A 182 -15.68 8.20 -39.40
C ASP A 182 -17.19 7.89 -39.52
N HIS A 183 -18.02 8.93 -39.70
CA HIS A 183 -19.48 8.85 -39.68
C HIS A 183 -20.11 8.28 -40.97
N THR A 184 -19.34 7.60 -41.84
CA THR A 184 -19.81 7.08 -43.13
C THR A 184 -20.21 5.63 -43.17
N GLN A 185 -20.09 4.87 -42.06
CA GLN A 185 -20.55 3.46 -41.95
C GLN A 185 -21.53 3.25 -40.80
N PRO A 186 -22.38 2.22 -40.86
CA PRO A 186 -23.33 1.90 -39.78
C PRO A 186 -22.55 1.54 -38.51
N VAL A 187 -22.85 2.28 -37.45
CA VAL A 187 -22.12 2.35 -36.18
C VAL A 187 -21.97 1.00 -35.47
N CYS A 188 -22.84 0.03 -35.77
CA CYS A 188 -22.93 -1.25 -35.05
C CYS A 188 -21.75 -2.20 -35.30
N ASP A 189 -21.24 -2.28 -36.52
CA ASP A 189 -20.23 -3.27 -36.87
C ASP A 189 -18.81 -2.80 -36.54
N GLN A 190 -18.57 -1.49 -36.55
CA GLN A 190 -17.26 -0.91 -36.21
C GLN A 190 -16.99 -0.89 -34.68
N GLU A 191 -18.02 -0.73 -33.88
CA GLU A 191 -17.89 -0.73 -32.39
C GLU A 191 -17.48 -2.09 -31.87
N GLU A 192 -17.98 -3.17 -32.46
CA GLU A 192 -17.61 -4.53 -32.10
C GLU A 192 -16.16 -4.85 -32.50
N GLU A 193 -15.75 -4.46 -33.69
CA GLU A 193 -14.40 -4.69 -34.21
C GLU A 193 -13.33 -3.89 -33.44
N ILE A 194 -13.61 -2.62 -33.09
CA ILE A 194 -12.73 -1.76 -32.26
C ILE A 194 -12.62 -2.31 -30.83
N ALA A 195 -13.74 -2.75 -30.24
CA ALA A 195 -13.73 -3.32 -28.91
C ALA A 195 -12.96 -4.64 -28.87
N GLU A 196 -13.13 -5.51 -29.88
CA GLU A 196 -12.37 -6.75 -30.00
C GLU A 196 -10.88 -6.53 -30.25
N GLU A 197 -10.50 -5.54 -31.08
CA GLU A 197 -9.11 -5.17 -31.33
C GLU A 197 -8.45 -4.57 -30.08
N TYR A 198 -9.16 -3.76 -29.31
CA TYR A 198 -8.69 -3.17 -28.06
C TYR A 198 -8.45 -4.25 -27.00
N VAL A 199 -9.39 -5.19 -26.87
CA VAL A 199 -9.26 -6.35 -25.96
C VAL A 199 -8.10 -7.25 -26.40
N ARG A 200 -7.96 -7.51 -27.69
CA ARG A 200 -6.88 -8.34 -28.25
C ARG A 200 -5.50 -7.74 -28.03
N ASN A 201 -5.35 -6.43 -28.21
CA ASN A 201 -4.06 -5.74 -28.13
C ASN A 201 -3.60 -5.48 -26.69
N ILE A 202 -4.52 -5.28 -25.74
CA ILE A 202 -4.18 -4.94 -24.36
C ILE A 202 -4.17 -6.16 -23.44
N TYR A 203 -5.09 -7.12 -23.65
CA TYR A 203 -5.29 -8.23 -22.71
C TYR A 203 -4.83 -9.60 -23.24
N LEU A 204 -4.55 -9.72 -24.54
CA LEU A 204 -4.04 -10.94 -25.16
C LEU A 204 -2.80 -10.61 -26.01
N PRO A 205 -1.68 -10.15 -25.42
CA PRO A 205 -0.45 -10.04 -26.17
C PRO A 205 -0.07 -11.43 -26.67
N GLU A 206 -0.05 -11.63 -27.99
CA GLU A 206 0.47 -12.87 -28.58
C GLU A 206 1.87 -13.12 -28.04
N HIS A 207 2.06 -14.26 -27.39
CA HIS A 207 3.37 -14.77 -27.05
C HIS A 207 4.14 -14.96 -28.37
N LYS A 208 4.91 -13.94 -28.75
CA LYS A 208 5.94 -14.12 -29.79
C LYS A 208 7.00 -15.03 -29.20
N THR A 209 7.00 -16.29 -29.69
CA THR A 209 8.06 -17.27 -29.54
C THR A 209 9.40 -16.74 -30.00
#